data_c6170cbfbc9d03d953c3b5edd0e18466
#
_entry.id   c6170cbfbc9d03d953c3b5edd0e18466
#
_cell.length_a   1.000
_cell.length_b   1.000
_cell.length_c   1.000
_cell.angle_alpha   90.00
_cell.angle_beta   90.00
_cell.angle_gamma   90.00
#
_symmetry.space_group_name_H-M   'P 1'
#
loop_
_entity.id
_entity.type
_entity.pdbx_description
1 polymer ?
#
loop_
_entity_poly.entity_id
_entity_poly.type
_entity_poly.pdbx_seq_one_letter_code
_entity_poly.pdbx_strand_id
1 'polypeptide(L)'
;HPDLVFAVAKQMANRLVRTTQKVSDLAFLDVTGRVARTLMELCKQPDAVTHPQGMQIKITRQELGSIVGCSREMAGRAIRGLSSEGLITVRGKTMVVHGTR
;
A
#
# COMPACT_ATOMS: atom_id res chain seq x y z
N HIS A 1 0.10 -11.82 -1.62
CA HIS A 1 0.41 -12.58 -0.41
C HIS A 1 0.82 -11.67 0.72
N PRO A 2 0.25 -11.85 1.94
CA PRO A 2 0.63 -11.02 3.08
C PRO A 2 2.13 -11.06 3.38
N ASP A 3 2.76 -12.23 3.26
CA ASP A 3 4.18 -12.38 3.52
C ASP A 3 5.03 -11.59 2.53
N LEU A 4 4.62 -11.56 1.26
CA LEU A 4 5.32 -10.78 0.24
C LEU A 4 5.22 -9.29 0.54
N VAL A 5 4.03 -8.80 0.92
CA VAL A 5 3.83 -7.41 1.28
C VAL A 5 4.67 -7.03 2.49
N PHE A 6 4.71 -7.88 3.52
CA PHE A 6 5.54 -7.67 4.69
C PHE A 6 7.03 -7.61 4.33
N ALA A 7 7.50 -8.50 3.47
CA ALA A 7 8.89 -8.52 3.06
C ALA A 7 9.28 -7.23 2.35
N VAL A 8 8.42 -6.73 1.45
CA VAL A 8 8.69 -5.49 0.74
C VAL A 8 8.64 -4.28 1.68
N ALA A 9 7.65 -4.22 2.57
CA ALA A 9 7.58 -3.15 3.57
C ALA A 9 8.83 -3.14 4.45
N LYS A 10 9.32 -4.31 4.84
CA LYS A 10 10.55 -4.44 5.63
C LYS A 10 11.77 -3.96 4.85
N GLN A 11 11.85 -4.26 3.56
CA GLN A 11 12.94 -3.78 2.71
C GLN A 11 12.91 -2.25 2.60
N MET A 12 11.75 -1.66 2.41
CA MET A 12 11.60 -0.21 2.39
C MET A 12 12.02 0.39 3.73
N ALA A 13 11.64 -0.25 4.85
CA ALA A 13 12.04 0.18 6.18
C ALA A 13 13.56 0.21 6.31
N ASN A 14 14.22 -0.85 5.91
CA ASN A 14 15.66 -0.95 6.00
C ASN A 14 16.36 0.13 5.17
N ARG A 15 15.86 0.39 3.97
CA ARG A 15 16.42 1.43 3.11
C ARG A 15 16.28 2.81 3.72
N LEU A 16 15.10 3.14 4.25
CA LEU A 16 14.83 4.45 4.84
C LEU A 16 15.63 4.68 6.11
N VAL A 17 15.74 3.65 6.95
CA VAL A 17 16.55 3.75 8.17
C VAL A 17 18.01 4.02 7.83
N ARG A 18 18.55 3.40 6.80
CA ARG A 18 19.92 3.65 6.37
C ARG A 18 20.14 5.07 5.88
N THR A 19 19.12 5.66 5.21
CA THR A 19 19.27 6.95 4.58
C THR A 19 19.09 8.12 5.54
N THR A 20 18.06 8.08 6.36
CA THR A 20 17.66 9.27 7.14
C THR A 20 17.56 9.04 8.64
N GLN A 21 17.06 7.90 9.08
CA GLN A 21 16.86 7.56 10.50
C GLN A 21 16.01 8.59 11.24
N LYS A 22 15.02 9.19 10.56
CA LYS A 22 14.14 10.18 11.17
C LYS A 22 12.86 9.51 11.67
N VAL A 23 12.29 10.09 12.74
CA VAL A 23 11.02 9.59 13.29
C VAL A 23 9.91 9.62 12.25
N SER A 24 9.88 10.66 11.40
CA SER A 24 8.90 10.77 10.33
C SER A 24 8.99 9.62 9.34
N ASP A 25 10.19 9.08 9.11
CA ASP A 25 10.36 7.94 8.21
C ASP A 25 9.82 6.66 8.84
N LEU A 26 10.00 6.49 10.16
CA LEU A 26 9.43 5.35 10.87
C LEU A 26 7.91 5.40 10.85
N ALA A 27 7.32 6.58 11.04
CA ALA A 27 5.88 6.77 10.94
C ALA A 27 5.38 6.45 9.53
N PHE A 28 6.13 6.87 8.51
CA PHE A 28 5.81 6.57 7.12
C PHE A 28 5.84 5.06 6.85
N LEU A 29 6.84 4.36 7.39
CA LEU A 29 6.95 2.92 7.22
C LEU A 29 5.79 2.17 7.88
N ASP A 30 5.40 2.60 9.08
CA ASP A 30 4.25 2.03 9.77
C ASP A 30 2.98 2.22 8.94
N VAL A 31 2.77 3.43 8.43
CA VAL A 31 1.61 3.74 7.58
C VAL A 31 1.65 2.91 6.31
N THR A 32 2.80 2.77 5.68
CA THR A 32 2.95 1.97 4.46
C THR A 32 2.53 0.52 4.70
N GLY A 33 2.96 -0.06 5.83
CA GLY A 33 2.56 -1.42 6.20
C GLY A 33 1.06 -1.54 6.41
N ARG A 34 0.45 -0.55 7.07
CA ARG A 34 -1.00 -0.54 7.30
C ARG A 34 -1.79 -0.35 6.01
N VAL A 35 -1.30 0.51 5.12
CA VAL A 35 -1.91 0.69 3.79
C VAL A 35 -1.87 -0.62 3.02
N ALA A 36 -0.73 -1.29 2.99
CA ALA A 36 -0.59 -2.56 2.30
C ALA A 36 -1.59 -3.60 2.81
N ARG A 37 -1.71 -3.73 4.13
CA ARG A 37 -2.69 -4.64 4.74
C ARG A 37 -4.12 -4.29 4.35
N THR A 38 -4.44 -3.01 4.39
CA THR A 38 -5.79 -2.54 4.04
C THR A 38 -6.11 -2.88 2.59
N LEU A 39 -5.17 -2.67 1.68
CA LEU A 39 -5.37 -3.02 0.28
C LEU A 39 -5.59 -4.52 0.11
N MET A 40 -4.85 -5.35 0.83
CA MET A 40 -5.04 -6.80 0.81
C MET A 40 -6.43 -7.19 1.30
N GLU A 41 -6.91 -6.56 2.37
CA GLU A 41 -8.25 -6.82 2.89
C GLU A 41 -9.33 -6.40 1.90
N LEU A 42 -9.15 -5.26 1.24
CA LEU A 42 -10.11 -4.80 0.23
C LEU A 42 -10.20 -5.76 -0.96
N CYS A 43 -9.10 -6.44 -1.28
CA CYS A 43 -9.10 -7.43 -2.36
C CYS A 43 -9.96 -8.66 -2.04
N LYS A 44 -10.29 -8.87 -0.78
CA LYS A 44 -11.15 -9.99 -0.34
C LYS A 44 -12.63 -9.63 -0.34
N GLN A 45 -12.97 -8.37 -0.58
CA GLN A 45 -14.35 -7.91 -0.59
C GLN A 45 -15.06 -8.33 -1.86
N PRO A 46 -16.40 -8.53 -1.83
CA PRO A 46 -17.16 -8.97 -3.01
C PRO A 46 -17.09 -8.02 -4.20
N ASP A 47 -16.85 -6.73 -3.97
CA ASP A 47 -16.77 -5.73 -5.02
C ASP A 47 -15.39 -5.62 -5.66
N ALA A 48 -14.40 -6.37 -5.17
CA ALA A 48 -13.11 -6.48 -5.83
C ALA A 48 -13.25 -7.27 -7.13
N VAL A 49 -12.54 -6.83 -8.16
CA VAL A 49 -12.64 -7.42 -9.50
C VAL A 49 -11.35 -8.16 -9.84
N THR A 50 -11.49 -9.37 -10.38
CA THR A 50 -10.33 -10.13 -10.83
C THR A 50 -9.64 -9.42 -12.01
N HIS A 51 -8.33 -9.33 -11.94
CA HIS A 51 -7.49 -8.72 -12.96
C HIS A 51 -6.38 -9.70 -13.34
N PRO A 52 -5.87 -9.69 -14.59
CA PRO A 52 -4.80 -10.61 -14.98
C PRO A 52 -3.57 -10.57 -14.08
N GLN A 53 -3.27 -9.43 -13.46
CA GLN A 53 -2.10 -9.27 -12.60
C GLN A 53 -2.41 -9.40 -11.12
N GLY A 54 -3.67 -9.51 -10.73
CA GLY A 54 -4.05 -9.58 -9.33
C GLY A 54 -5.52 -9.27 -9.12
N MET A 55 -5.83 -8.43 -8.14
CA MET A 55 -7.20 -7.98 -7.88
C MET A 55 -7.30 -6.48 -8.03
N GLN A 56 -8.38 -6.03 -8.66
CA GLN A 56 -8.64 -4.62 -8.90
C GLN A 56 -9.65 -4.10 -7.88
N ILE A 57 -9.32 -2.98 -7.26
CA ILE A 57 -10.19 -2.32 -6.28
C ILE A 57 -10.30 -0.83 -6.64
N LYS A 58 -11.35 -0.19 -6.13
CA LYS A 58 -11.56 1.25 -6.29
C LYS A 58 -11.61 1.90 -4.93
N ILE A 59 -10.67 2.80 -4.67
CA ILE A 59 -10.62 3.54 -3.43
C ILE A 59 -9.87 4.85 -3.64
N THR A 60 -10.33 5.92 -3.01
CA THR A 60 -9.63 7.20 -3.05
C THR A 60 -8.56 7.23 -1.96
N ARG A 61 -7.58 8.11 -2.12
CA ARG A 61 -6.54 8.32 -1.10
C ARG A 61 -7.15 8.84 0.20
N GLN A 62 -8.19 9.66 0.10
CA GLN A 62 -8.90 10.17 1.27
C GLN A 62 -9.59 9.06 2.02
N GLU A 63 -10.29 8.18 1.32
CA GLU A 63 -10.95 7.02 1.93
C GLU A 63 -9.93 6.10 2.59
N LEU A 64 -8.84 5.84 1.90
CA LEU A 64 -7.77 4.99 2.42
C LEU A 64 -7.14 5.59 3.68
N GLY A 65 -6.88 6.90 3.66
CA GLY A 65 -6.38 7.60 4.84
C GLY A 65 -7.31 7.49 6.03
N SER A 66 -8.63 7.59 5.79
CA SER A 66 -9.62 7.44 6.86
C SER A 66 -9.61 6.04 7.45
N ILE A 67 -9.51 5.00 6.62
CA ILE A 67 -9.48 3.61 7.08
C ILE A 67 -8.21 3.34 7.88
N VAL A 68 -7.08 3.78 7.37
CA VAL A 68 -5.76 3.53 7.98
C VAL A 68 -5.52 4.43 9.21
N GLY A 69 -6.17 5.59 9.24
CA GLY A 69 -5.98 6.56 10.32
C GLY A 69 -4.80 7.50 10.06
N CYS A 70 -4.60 7.90 8.82
CA CYS A 70 -3.53 8.82 8.44
C CYS A 70 -4.06 9.90 7.49
N SER A 71 -3.22 10.87 7.16
CA SER A 71 -3.59 11.92 6.22
C SER A 71 -3.66 11.39 4.78
N ARG A 72 -4.37 12.12 3.94
CA ARG A 72 -4.44 11.83 2.51
C ARG A 72 -3.05 11.85 1.86
N GLU A 73 -2.23 12.82 2.27
CA GLU A 73 -0.87 12.96 1.74
C GLU A 73 0.00 11.77 2.12
N MET A 74 -0.11 11.31 3.35
CA MET A 74 0.65 10.15 3.82
C MET A 74 0.20 8.89 3.10
N ALA A 75 -1.12 8.71 2.93
CA ALA A 75 -1.66 7.59 2.16
C ALA A 75 -1.14 7.63 0.71
N GLY A 76 -1.10 8.81 0.10
CA GLY A 76 -0.57 8.98 -1.26
C GLY A 76 0.90 8.61 -1.36
N ARG A 77 1.71 8.99 -0.37
CA ARG A 77 3.13 8.61 -0.33
C ARG A 77 3.30 7.10 -0.22
N ALA A 78 2.51 6.46 0.64
CA ALA A 78 2.55 5.01 0.81
C ALA A 78 2.18 4.30 -0.49
N ILE A 79 1.13 4.76 -1.17
CA ILE A 79 0.70 4.20 -2.45
C ILE A 79 1.82 4.35 -3.49
N ARG A 80 2.45 5.52 -3.58
CA ARG A 80 3.56 5.73 -4.53
C ARG A 80 4.73 4.80 -4.23
N GLY A 81 5.03 4.59 -2.96
CA GLY A 81 6.09 3.67 -2.56
C GLY A 81 5.79 2.23 -2.99
N LEU A 82 4.57 1.76 -2.73
CA LEU A 82 4.17 0.42 -3.12
C LEU A 82 4.16 0.25 -4.64
N SER A 83 3.70 1.27 -5.37
CA SER A 83 3.70 1.25 -6.84
C SER A 83 5.13 1.21 -7.39
N SER A 84 6.02 1.98 -6.79
CA SER A 84 7.44 2.02 -7.16
C SER A 84 8.11 0.65 -6.99
N GLU A 85 7.68 -0.12 -6.01
CA GLU A 85 8.20 -1.47 -5.76
C GLU A 85 7.52 -2.54 -6.64
N GLY A 86 6.57 -2.14 -7.48
CA GLY A 86 5.90 -3.07 -8.39
C GLY A 86 4.81 -3.92 -7.73
N LEU A 87 4.37 -3.54 -6.55
CA LEU A 87 3.33 -4.30 -5.81
C LEU A 87 1.93 -3.94 -6.24
N ILE A 88 1.72 -2.72 -6.68
CA ILE A 88 0.41 -2.25 -7.13
C ILE A 88 0.57 -1.40 -8.39
N THR A 89 -0.52 -1.30 -9.14
CA THR A 89 -0.63 -0.36 -10.27
C THR A 89 -1.78 0.58 -9.96
N VAL A 90 -1.58 1.89 -10.12
CA VAL A 90 -2.58 2.89 -9.76
C VAL A 90 -2.98 3.69 -10.99
N ARG A 91 -4.29 3.82 -11.20
CA ARG A 91 -4.86 4.68 -12.24
C ARG A 91 -6.05 5.42 -11.63
N GLY A 92 -5.80 6.65 -11.17
CA GLY A 92 -6.84 7.44 -10.50
C GLY A 92 -7.33 6.75 -9.23
N LYS A 93 -8.60 6.40 -9.20
CA LYS A 93 -9.21 5.69 -8.06
C LYS A 93 -9.07 4.17 -8.15
N THR A 94 -8.65 3.67 -9.31
CA THR A 94 -8.54 2.24 -9.54
C THR A 94 -7.13 1.77 -9.20
N MET A 95 -7.04 0.71 -8.42
CA MET A 95 -5.76 0.11 -8.05
C MET A 95 -5.81 -1.39 -8.29
N VAL A 96 -4.73 -1.92 -8.86
CA VAL A 96 -4.56 -3.36 -9.04
C VAL A 96 -3.48 -3.81 -8.08
N VAL A 97 -3.84 -4.69 -7.14
CA VAL A 97 -2.89 -5.24 -6.17
C VAL A 97 -2.36 -6.54 -6.75
N HIS A 98 -1.08 -6.55 -7.08
CA HIS A 98 -0.46 -7.64 -7.81
C HIS A 98 -0.30 -8.89 -6.93
N GLY A 99 -0.49 -10.06 -7.54
CA GLY A 99 -0.22 -11.34 -6.89
C GLY A 99 -1.20 -11.75 -5.79
N THR A 100 -2.42 -11.18 -5.80
CA THR A 100 -3.41 -11.43 -4.73
C THR A 100 -4.51 -12.41 -5.10
N ARG A 101 -4.41 -13.05 -6.24
CA ARG A 101 -5.39 -14.07 -6.64
C ARG A 101 -5.11 -15.42 -6.01
#